data_97d4591e51186485062cf6c8e87666a1
#
_entry.id   97d4591e51186485062cf6c8e87666a1
#
_cell.length_a   1.000
_cell.length_b   1.000
_cell.length_c   1.000
_cell.angle_alpha   90.00
_cell.angle_beta   90.00
_cell.angle_gamma   90.00
#
_symmetry.space_group_name_H-M   'P 1'
#
loop_
_entity.id
_entity.type
_entity.pdbx_description
1 polymer ?
#
loop_
_entity_poly.entity_id
_entity_poly.type
_entity_poly.pdbx_seq_one_letter_code
_entity_poly.pdbx_strand_id
1 'polypeptide(L)'
;MKKIFGLVFLIILFTGCAERYQTYESYVLPSNIKSPTKKPYVVNGNVYYPLHKVPLGWSEEGIASWYGPNFNGQRTSDGEIYNMYDYTAAHKILPMNTIVKVTNLNNGKSVIVRINDRGPFVKNRIIDLSYAAAKKIGLDVTGTAPVKIKVIRFEGKDYVSGYMIQVGAFIYPKGAQITAKKYEKLGYNTKIKKINRFYKVFITGFNSYNEAKKFKLNNNINGFIVAE
;
A
#
# COMPACT_ATOMS: atom_id res chain seq x y z
N MET A 1 -38.81 -58.12 -17.81
CA MET A 1 -38.02 -57.13 -18.59
C MET A 1 -37.95 -55.81 -17.82
N LYS A 2 -36.85 -55.56 -17.10
CA LYS A 2 -36.62 -54.33 -16.33
C LYS A 2 -35.82 -53.38 -17.19
N LYS A 3 -36.37 -52.19 -17.49
CA LYS A 3 -35.69 -51.11 -18.21
C LYS A 3 -34.89 -50.30 -17.19
N ILE A 4 -33.57 -50.28 -17.35
CA ILE A 4 -32.66 -49.46 -16.58
C ILE A 4 -32.56 -48.11 -17.31
N PHE A 5 -33.03 -47.04 -16.67
CA PHE A 5 -32.81 -45.66 -17.13
C PHE A 5 -31.42 -45.20 -16.62
N GLY A 6 -30.49 -45.06 -17.54
CA GLY A 6 -29.19 -44.48 -17.25
C GLY A 6 -29.30 -42.96 -17.12
N LEU A 7 -29.01 -42.47 -15.94
CA LEU A 7 -28.90 -41.02 -15.65
C LEU A 7 -27.50 -40.55 -16.08
N VAL A 8 -27.44 -39.81 -17.21
CA VAL A 8 -26.20 -39.16 -17.65
C VAL A 8 -25.99 -37.91 -16.80
N PHE A 9 -25.01 -37.96 -15.91
CA PHE A 9 -24.57 -36.81 -15.15
C PHE A 9 -23.62 -35.98 -16.03
N LEU A 10 -24.12 -34.83 -16.51
CA LEU A 10 -23.31 -33.84 -17.23
C LEU A 10 -22.48 -33.06 -16.22
N ILE A 11 -21.20 -33.43 -16.07
CA ILE A 11 -20.24 -32.66 -15.26
C ILE A 11 -19.83 -31.44 -16.07
N ILE A 12 -20.41 -30.31 -15.76
CA ILE A 12 -19.96 -29.01 -16.26
C ILE A 12 -18.69 -28.64 -15.48
N LEU A 13 -17.53 -28.84 -16.10
CA LEU A 13 -16.26 -28.33 -15.61
C LEU A 13 -16.25 -26.82 -15.77
N PHE A 14 -16.55 -26.11 -14.69
CA PHE A 14 -16.23 -24.70 -14.59
C PHE A 14 -14.70 -24.56 -14.53
N THR A 15 -14.08 -24.31 -15.68
CA THR A 15 -12.71 -23.78 -15.70
C THR A 15 -12.75 -22.31 -15.29
N GLY A 16 -12.95 -22.07 -14.00
CA GLY A 16 -12.68 -20.77 -13.42
C GLY A 16 -11.19 -20.51 -13.55
N CYS A 17 -10.81 -19.42 -14.22
CA CYS A 17 -9.48 -18.84 -14.10
C CYS A 17 -9.24 -18.52 -12.63
N ALA A 18 -8.70 -19.47 -11.88
CA ALA A 18 -8.08 -19.20 -10.60
C ALA A 18 -6.84 -18.34 -10.90
N GLU A 19 -6.97 -17.02 -10.76
CA GLU A 19 -5.80 -16.19 -10.57
C GLU A 19 -5.00 -16.85 -9.45
N ARG A 20 -3.84 -17.43 -9.80
CA ARG A 20 -2.91 -17.93 -8.80
C ARG A 20 -2.49 -16.71 -7.97
N TYR A 21 -3.10 -16.58 -6.82
CA TYR A 21 -2.53 -15.76 -5.77
C TYR A 21 -1.16 -16.31 -5.48
N GLN A 22 -0.13 -15.63 -5.95
CA GLN A 22 1.23 -15.88 -5.52
C GLN A 22 1.22 -15.66 -4.01
N THR A 23 1.27 -16.76 -3.23
CA THR A 23 1.47 -16.69 -1.79
C THR A 23 2.80 -15.99 -1.58
N TYR A 24 2.72 -14.76 -1.12
CA TYR A 24 3.89 -13.99 -0.72
C TYR A 24 4.41 -14.64 0.55
N GLU A 25 5.54 -15.37 0.45
CA GLU A 25 6.28 -15.75 1.63
C GLU A 25 6.54 -14.49 2.45
N SER A 26 6.26 -14.56 3.74
CA SER A 26 6.45 -13.46 4.67
C SER A 26 7.90 -12.99 4.58
N TYR A 27 8.11 -11.82 4.01
CA TYR A 27 9.43 -11.19 3.98
C TYR A 27 9.80 -10.84 5.42
N VAL A 28 10.71 -11.62 6.01
CA VAL A 28 11.27 -11.32 7.33
C VAL A 28 12.24 -10.17 7.12
N LEU A 29 11.90 -8.99 7.63
CA LEU A 29 12.81 -7.84 7.61
C LEU A 29 14.10 -8.20 8.38
N PRO A 30 15.29 -7.95 7.82
CA PRO A 30 16.53 -8.09 8.56
C PRO A 30 16.47 -7.26 9.85
N SER A 31 16.87 -7.85 10.97
CA SER A 31 16.75 -7.26 12.33
C SER A 31 17.57 -5.97 12.56
N ASN A 32 18.44 -5.61 11.63
CA ASN A 32 19.37 -4.49 11.71
C ASN A 32 19.02 -3.29 10.82
N ILE A 33 17.82 -3.24 10.24
CA ILE A 33 17.38 -2.09 9.43
C ILE A 33 17.16 -0.89 10.35
N LYS A 34 17.98 0.14 10.19
CA LYS A 34 17.76 1.45 10.80
C LYS A 34 16.45 2.01 10.25
N SER A 35 15.61 2.58 11.12
CA SER A 35 14.36 3.23 10.71
C SER A 35 14.61 4.13 9.51
N PRO A 36 13.88 3.92 8.39
CA PRO A 36 14.10 4.67 7.16
C PRO A 36 13.94 6.16 7.43
N THR A 37 14.77 6.97 6.80
CA THR A 37 14.70 8.41 7.02
C THR A 37 13.37 8.97 6.51
N LYS A 38 12.61 9.56 7.43
CA LYS A 38 11.40 10.33 7.16
C LYS A 38 11.73 11.83 6.96
N LYS A 39 13.02 12.18 7.03
CA LYS A 39 13.48 13.57 6.91
C LYS A 39 13.54 13.98 5.43
N PRO A 40 13.26 15.26 5.14
CA PRO A 40 13.54 15.80 3.81
C PRO A 40 15.00 15.57 3.41
N TYR A 41 15.23 15.34 2.13
CA TYR A 41 16.57 15.15 1.58
C TYR A 41 16.70 15.91 0.26
N VAL A 42 17.94 16.24 -0.14
CA VAL A 42 18.24 17.04 -1.32
C VAL A 42 19.07 16.20 -2.31
N VAL A 43 18.65 16.19 -3.57
CA VAL A 43 19.42 15.59 -4.67
C VAL A 43 19.37 16.53 -5.87
N ASN A 44 20.52 16.87 -6.41
CA ASN A 44 20.67 17.78 -7.57
C ASN A 44 19.89 19.10 -7.37
N GLY A 45 19.95 19.69 -6.17
CA GLY A 45 19.26 20.93 -5.84
C GLY A 45 17.75 20.81 -5.60
N ASN A 46 17.14 19.65 -5.84
CA ASN A 46 15.73 19.41 -5.56
C ASN A 46 15.52 18.84 -4.16
N VAL A 47 14.56 19.40 -3.43
CA VAL A 47 14.17 18.92 -2.10
C VAL A 47 13.03 17.92 -2.22
N TYR A 48 13.20 16.76 -1.62
CA TYR A 48 12.19 15.70 -1.57
C TYR A 48 11.67 15.55 -0.13
N TYR A 49 10.36 15.45 0.01
CA TYR A 49 9.68 15.27 1.31
C TYR A 49 9.08 13.87 1.39
N PRO A 50 9.75 12.89 2.03
CA PRO A 50 9.21 11.55 2.20
C PRO A 50 7.87 11.57 2.93
N LEU A 51 6.93 10.80 2.45
CA LEU A 51 5.65 10.60 3.11
C LEU A 51 5.87 9.84 4.41
N HIS A 52 5.27 10.30 5.51
CA HIS A 52 5.30 9.59 6.78
C HIS A 52 4.36 8.38 6.78
N LYS A 53 3.25 8.49 6.04
CA LYS A 53 2.22 7.46 5.88
C LYS A 53 1.64 7.55 4.48
N VAL A 54 1.20 6.44 3.96
CA VAL A 54 0.54 6.37 2.66
C VAL A 54 -0.73 5.51 2.78
N PRO A 55 -1.88 5.95 2.22
CA PRO A 55 -3.10 5.16 2.25
C PRO A 55 -2.98 3.90 1.40
N LEU A 56 -3.62 2.82 1.86
CA LEU A 56 -3.86 1.67 1.00
C LEU A 56 -4.66 2.11 -0.23
N GLY A 57 -4.28 1.58 -1.39
CA GLY A 57 -4.90 1.96 -2.65
C GLY A 57 -4.40 3.28 -3.25
N TRP A 58 -3.50 4.02 -2.57
CA TRP A 58 -2.80 5.15 -3.19
C TRP A 58 -2.15 4.71 -4.49
N SER A 59 -2.26 5.50 -5.53
CA SER A 59 -1.74 5.17 -6.84
C SER A 59 -1.17 6.38 -7.55
N GLU A 60 -0.16 6.12 -8.38
CA GLU A 60 0.49 7.09 -9.26
C GLU A 60 0.76 6.45 -10.60
N GLU A 61 0.69 7.23 -11.68
CA GLU A 61 1.06 6.82 -13.04
C GLU A 61 2.25 7.64 -13.54
N GLY A 62 3.16 7.00 -14.23
CA GLY A 62 4.36 7.63 -14.79
C GLY A 62 5.29 6.62 -15.42
N ILE A 63 6.52 7.01 -15.66
CA ILE A 63 7.52 6.15 -16.30
C ILE A 63 8.28 5.37 -15.24
N ALA A 64 8.37 4.06 -15.42
CA ALA A 64 9.31 3.19 -14.70
C ALA A 64 10.58 2.95 -15.52
N SER A 65 11.65 2.69 -14.81
CA SER A 65 12.91 2.13 -15.32
C SER A 65 13.38 1.01 -14.38
N TRP A 66 14.58 0.53 -14.55
CA TRP A 66 15.18 -0.45 -13.68
C TRP A 66 16.66 -0.18 -13.44
N TYR A 67 17.18 -0.66 -12.32
CA TYR A 67 18.60 -0.55 -11.98
C TYR A 67 19.46 -1.43 -12.87
N GLY A 68 20.51 -0.86 -13.41
CA GLY A 68 21.54 -1.62 -14.12
C GLY A 68 22.35 -2.52 -13.17
N PRO A 69 23.12 -3.46 -13.72
CA PRO A 69 23.91 -4.45 -12.93
C PRO A 69 24.97 -3.78 -12.03
N ASN A 70 25.39 -2.57 -12.36
CA ASN A 70 26.44 -1.85 -11.61
C ASN A 70 26.02 -1.45 -10.18
N PHE A 71 24.72 -1.50 -9.84
CA PHE A 71 24.24 -1.21 -8.51
C PHE A 71 24.19 -2.44 -7.60
N ASN A 72 24.32 -3.65 -8.18
CA ASN A 72 24.25 -4.87 -7.39
C ASN A 72 25.36 -4.92 -6.31
N GLY A 73 25.00 -5.23 -5.09
CA GLY A 73 25.92 -5.25 -3.94
C GLY A 73 26.13 -3.88 -3.27
N GLN A 74 25.59 -2.79 -3.81
CA GLN A 74 25.64 -1.47 -3.16
C GLN A 74 24.59 -1.32 -2.06
N ARG A 75 24.79 -0.34 -1.15
CA ARG A 75 23.82 -0.05 -0.11
C ARG A 75 22.66 0.79 -0.64
N THR A 76 21.46 0.36 -0.31
CA THR A 76 20.22 1.12 -0.52
C THR A 76 20.05 2.20 0.55
N SER A 77 19.10 3.12 0.33
CA SER A 77 18.81 4.23 1.26
C SER A 77 18.27 3.76 2.62
N ASP A 78 17.67 2.57 2.72
CA ASP A 78 17.26 1.97 3.99
C ASP A 78 18.38 1.20 4.69
N GLY A 79 19.56 1.05 4.02
CA GLY A 79 20.77 0.42 4.55
C GLY A 79 20.93 -1.07 4.20
N GLU A 80 20.02 -1.65 3.43
CA GLU A 80 20.17 -3.01 2.90
C GLU A 80 21.27 -3.07 1.84
N ILE A 81 21.73 -4.26 1.52
CA ILE A 81 22.55 -4.52 0.33
C ILE A 81 21.60 -4.82 -0.82
N TYR A 82 21.69 -4.04 -1.89
CA TYR A 82 20.87 -4.24 -3.06
C TYR A 82 21.23 -5.57 -3.75
N ASN A 83 20.22 -6.41 -3.91
CA ASN A 83 20.29 -7.63 -4.71
C ASN A 83 19.36 -7.47 -5.92
N MET A 84 19.92 -7.47 -7.12
CA MET A 84 19.17 -7.28 -8.37
C MET A 84 18.14 -8.39 -8.65
N TYR A 85 18.24 -9.52 -7.97
CA TYR A 85 17.34 -10.66 -8.12
C TYR A 85 16.15 -10.65 -7.14
N ASP A 86 16.12 -9.73 -6.18
CA ASP A 86 14.99 -9.53 -5.27
C ASP A 86 13.90 -8.67 -5.91
N TYR A 87 12.66 -8.75 -5.39
CA TYR A 87 11.55 -7.92 -5.86
C TYR A 87 11.49 -6.61 -5.05
N THR A 88 12.42 -5.68 -5.36
CA THR A 88 12.52 -4.38 -4.71
C THR A 88 12.46 -3.23 -5.72
N ALA A 89 12.29 -2.01 -5.21
CA ALA A 89 12.27 -0.81 -6.04
C ALA A 89 12.66 0.45 -5.25
N ALA A 90 13.10 1.49 -5.99
CA ALA A 90 13.26 2.83 -5.49
C ALA A 90 12.07 3.71 -5.81
N HIS A 91 11.68 4.54 -4.84
CA HIS A 91 10.67 5.59 -5.02
C HIS A 91 11.06 6.86 -4.25
N LYS A 92 10.78 8.03 -4.85
CA LYS A 92 11.20 9.33 -4.30
C LYS A 92 10.67 9.58 -2.89
N ILE A 93 9.38 9.35 -2.66
CA ILE A 93 8.70 9.81 -1.44
C ILE A 93 7.92 8.73 -0.69
N LEU A 94 7.62 7.57 -1.28
CA LEU A 94 6.92 6.51 -0.56
C LEU A 94 7.71 6.08 0.69
N PRO A 95 7.04 5.79 1.80
CA PRO A 95 7.72 5.24 2.97
C PRO A 95 8.49 3.97 2.61
N MET A 96 9.67 3.77 3.23
CA MET A 96 10.37 2.49 3.09
C MET A 96 9.50 1.34 3.61
N ASN A 97 9.66 0.15 3.04
CA ASN A 97 8.83 -1.03 3.30
C ASN A 97 7.37 -0.91 2.83
N THR A 98 7.04 0.09 2.01
CA THR A 98 5.78 0.11 1.28
C THR A 98 5.80 -0.98 0.22
N ILE A 99 4.77 -1.81 0.19
CA ILE A 99 4.55 -2.82 -0.84
C ILE A 99 3.63 -2.26 -1.90
N VAL A 100 4.10 -2.23 -3.13
CA VAL A 100 3.34 -1.71 -4.27
C VAL A 100 3.16 -2.77 -5.34
N LYS A 101 1.98 -2.79 -5.96
CA LYS A 101 1.76 -3.47 -7.24
C LYS A 101 2.14 -2.50 -8.35
N VAL A 102 3.07 -2.88 -9.21
CA VAL A 102 3.48 -2.15 -10.40
C VAL A 102 2.89 -2.85 -11.60
N THR A 103 2.11 -2.14 -12.41
CA THR A 103 1.48 -2.65 -13.64
C THR A 103 2.06 -1.90 -14.83
N ASN A 104 2.66 -2.62 -15.76
CA ASN A 104 3.09 -2.07 -17.06
C ASN A 104 1.86 -1.82 -17.93
N LEU A 105 1.60 -0.57 -18.29
CA LEU A 105 0.41 -0.16 -19.01
C LEU A 105 0.43 -0.56 -20.50
N ASN A 106 1.60 -0.90 -21.05
CA ASN A 106 1.72 -1.35 -22.44
C ASN A 106 1.28 -2.80 -22.64
N ASN A 107 1.42 -3.67 -21.60
CA ASN A 107 1.18 -5.11 -21.76
C ASN A 107 0.32 -5.72 -20.64
N GLY A 108 -0.11 -4.93 -19.66
CA GLY A 108 -0.95 -5.36 -18.54
C GLY A 108 -0.25 -6.25 -17.49
N LYS A 109 1.01 -6.65 -17.70
CA LYS A 109 1.77 -7.46 -16.75
C LYS A 109 2.03 -6.68 -15.46
N SER A 110 2.02 -7.37 -14.34
CA SER A 110 2.25 -6.73 -13.05
C SER A 110 3.20 -7.53 -12.16
N VAL A 111 3.85 -6.81 -11.25
CA VAL A 111 4.74 -7.35 -10.23
C VAL A 111 4.48 -6.64 -8.90
N ILE A 112 4.70 -7.34 -7.80
CA ILE A 112 4.66 -6.77 -6.45
C ILE A 112 6.09 -6.57 -5.99
N VAL A 113 6.41 -5.36 -5.51
CA VAL A 113 7.75 -4.99 -5.05
C VAL A 113 7.68 -4.23 -3.73
N ARG A 114 8.75 -4.31 -2.96
CA ARG A 114 8.96 -3.53 -1.74
C ARG A 114 9.84 -2.32 -2.04
N ILE A 115 9.44 -1.16 -1.53
CA ILE A 115 10.24 0.06 -1.60
C ILE A 115 11.32 0.00 -0.52
N ASN A 116 12.58 -0.06 -0.93
CA ASN A 116 13.75 -0.08 -0.04
C ASN A 116 14.79 0.99 -0.37
N ASP A 117 14.56 1.77 -1.45
CA ASP A 117 15.53 2.79 -1.88
C ASP A 117 14.87 4.10 -2.30
N ARG A 118 15.70 5.15 -2.48
CA ARG A 118 15.32 6.48 -2.95
C ARG A 118 15.74 6.68 -4.41
N GLY A 119 14.88 7.34 -5.16
CA GLY A 119 14.98 7.57 -6.59
C GLY A 119 13.65 7.26 -7.28
N PRO A 120 13.60 7.31 -8.61
CA PRO A 120 14.61 7.82 -9.53
C PRO A 120 14.73 9.36 -9.49
N PHE A 121 15.94 9.88 -9.69
CA PHE A 121 16.19 11.33 -9.76
C PHE A 121 16.26 11.85 -11.21
N VAL A 122 15.70 11.08 -12.13
CA VAL A 122 15.51 11.43 -13.55
C VAL A 122 14.12 12.01 -13.75
N LYS A 123 14.01 13.04 -14.58
CA LYS A 123 12.72 13.71 -14.89
C LYS A 123 11.73 12.69 -15.47
N ASN A 124 10.46 12.80 -15.07
CA ASN A 124 9.32 11.98 -15.49
C ASN A 124 9.35 10.51 -15.06
N ARG A 125 10.41 10.00 -14.45
CA ARG A 125 10.44 8.67 -13.85
C ARG A 125 9.89 8.72 -12.43
N ILE A 126 9.05 7.73 -12.07
CA ILE A 126 8.44 7.63 -10.75
C ILE A 126 9.01 6.48 -9.92
N ILE A 127 9.45 5.41 -10.56
CA ILE A 127 9.93 4.19 -9.90
C ILE A 127 11.05 3.55 -10.70
N ASP A 128 12.07 3.03 -10.01
CA ASP A 128 13.10 2.17 -10.58
C ASP A 128 13.00 0.79 -9.96
N LEU A 129 12.84 -0.23 -10.79
CA LEU A 129 12.69 -1.62 -10.37
C LEU A 129 14.04 -2.34 -10.26
N SER A 130 14.10 -3.38 -9.44
CA SER A 130 15.17 -4.38 -9.54
C SER A 130 15.09 -5.09 -10.90
N TYR A 131 16.18 -5.75 -11.31
CA TYR A 131 16.21 -6.52 -12.56
C TYR A 131 15.14 -7.61 -12.59
N ALA A 132 15.02 -8.41 -11.51
CA ALA A 132 14.01 -9.45 -11.44
C ALA A 132 12.57 -8.93 -11.58
N ALA A 133 12.28 -7.79 -10.93
CA ALA A 133 10.97 -7.13 -11.04
C ALA A 133 10.72 -6.60 -12.46
N ALA A 134 11.72 -5.96 -13.07
CA ALA A 134 11.66 -5.46 -14.44
C ALA A 134 11.37 -6.59 -15.43
N LYS A 135 12.10 -7.69 -15.31
CA LYS A 135 11.92 -8.88 -16.16
C LYS A 135 10.53 -9.46 -16.07
N LYS A 136 9.93 -9.46 -14.85
CA LYS A 136 8.58 -9.98 -14.63
C LYS A 136 7.51 -9.24 -15.43
N ILE A 137 7.71 -7.96 -15.71
CA ILE A 137 6.76 -7.11 -16.46
C ILE A 137 7.26 -6.71 -17.84
N GLY A 138 8.38 -7.32 -18.32
CA GLY A 138 8.94 -7.10 -19.64
C GLY A 138 9.65 -5.75 -19.81
N LEU A 139 10.08 -5.14 -18.72
CA LEU A 139 10.76 -3.83 -18.72
C LEU A 139 12.27 -3.97 -18.96
N ASP A 140 12.84 -5.13 -18.70
CA ASP A 140 14.25 -5.45 -18.94
C ASP A 140 14.64 -5.33 -20.42
N VAL A 141 13.71 -5.58 -21.34
CA VAL A 141 13.90 -5.47 -22.79
C VAL A 141 13.76 -4.02 -23.27
N THR A 142 12.77 -3.28 -22.75
CA THR A 142 12.44 -1.92 -23.22
C THR A 142 13.20 -0.83 -22.47
N GLY A 143 13.81 -1.15 -21.34
CA GLY A 143 14.50 -0.22 -20.44
C GLY A 143 13.58 0.70 -19.65
N THR A 144 12.49 1.16 -20.26
CA THR A 144 11.46 2.02 -19.64
C THR A 144 10.06 1.66 -20.15
N ALA A 145 9.04 1.91 -19.35
CA ALA A 145 7.64 1.79 -19.75
C ALA A 145 6.73 2.68 -18.89
N PRO A 146 5.56 3.10 -19.42
CA PRO A 146 4.52 3.69 -18.60
C PRO A 146 3.96 2.63 -17.67
N VAL A 147 3.86 2.98 -16.39
CA VAL A 147 3.35 2.09 -15.35
C VAL A 147 2.33 2.80 -14.48
N LYS A 148 1.46 1.98 -13.87
CA LYS A 148 0.66 2.37 -12.71
C LYS A 148 1.19 1.66 -11.49
N ILE A 149 1.52 2.41 -10.43
CA ILE A 149 1.85 1.86 -9.12
C ILE A 149 0.64 2.00 -8.20
N LYS A 150 0.40 0.98 -7.37
CA LYS A 150 -0.69 0.99 -6.36
C LYS A 150 -0.17 0.41 -5.06
N VAL A 151 -0.29 1.16 -3.97
CA VAL A 151 0.04 0.67 -2.63
C VAL A 151 -0.96 -0.40 -2.22
N ILE A 152 -0.46 -1.59 -1.90
CA ILE A 152 -1.27 -2.74 -1.51
C ILE A 152 -1.05 -3.16 -0.05
N ARG A 153 0.12 -2.87 0.52
CA ARG A 153 0.47 -3.19 1.89
C ARG A 153 1.63 -2.31 2.37
N PHE A 154 1.83 -2.27 3.65
CA PHE A 154 2.97 -1.65 4.29
C PHE A 154 3.59 -2.63 5.30
N GLU A 155 4.90 -2.87 5.22
CA GLU A 155 5.64 -3.72 6.14
C GLU A 155 6.52 -2.86 7.03
N GLY A 156 6.12 -2.64 8.28
CA GLY A 156 6.89 -1.83 9.23
C GLY A 156 6.06 -1.39 10.44
N LYS A 157 6.72 -0.78 11.43
CA LYS A 157 6.09 -0.29 12.66
C LYS A 157 5.06 0.85 12.43
N ASP A 158 5.08 1.46 11.25
CA ASP A 158 4.17 2.54 10.86
C ASP A 158 2.98 2.03 10.02
N TYR A 159 2.64 0.75 10.17
CA TYR A 159 1.48 0.17 9.51
C TYR A 159 0.21 0.92 9.92
N VAL A 160 -0.56 1.33 8.91
CA VAL A 160 -1.90 1.87 9.11
C VAL A 160 -2.86 0.71 8.93
N SER A 161 -3.36 0.14 10.02
CA SER A 161 -4.30 -0.98 10.00
C SER A 161 -5.64 -0.61 9.37
N GLY A 162 -5.92 0.70 9.30
CA GLY A 162 -7.13 1.26 8.74
C GLY A 162 -7.18 2.77 8.89
N TYR A 163 -8.33 3.32 8.57
CA TYR A 163 -8.64 4.73 8.77
C TYR A 163 -9.84 4.89 9.69
N MET A 164 -9.83 6.00 10.41
CA MET A 164 -10.91 6.39 11.29
C MET A 164 -11.32 7.83 10.98
N ILE A 165 -12.55 8.19 11.29
CA ILE A 165 -13.01 9.59 11.25
C ILE A 165 -13.13 10.09 12.69
N GLN A 166 -12.25 11.02 13.11
CA GLN A 166 -12.36 11.68 14.40
C GLN A 166 -13.55 12.66 14.37
N VAL A 167 -14.57 12.39 15.17
CA VAL A 167 -15.82 13.15 15.23
C VAL A 167 -15.99 13.97 16.51
N GLY A 168 -15.04 13.88 17.43
CA GLY A 168 -15.05 14.67 18.66
C GLY A 168 -13.76 14.55 19.46
N ALA A 169 -13.52 15.53 20.33
CA ALA A 169 -12.46 15.54 21.32
C ALA A 169 -12.96 16.26 22.58
N PHE A 170 -12.88 15.59 23.74
CA PHE A 170 -13.46 16.05 25.00
C PHE A 170 -12.45 15.95 26.13
N ILE A 171 -12.49 16.89 27.05
CA ILE A 171 -11.66 16.85 28.27
C ILE A 171 -12.17 15.77 29.22
N TYR A 172 -13.51 15.58 29.29
CA TYR A 172 -14.15 14.64 30.18
C TYR A 172 -14.69 13.42 29.40
N PRO A 173 -14.64 12.21 29.99
CA PRO A 173 -15.07 10.97 29.29
C PRO A 173 -16.58 10.98 28.96
N LYS A 174 -17.41 11.62 29.78
CA LYS A 174 -18.87 11.67 29.60
C LYS A 174 -19.27 12.24 28.23
N GLY A 175 -18.62 13.33 27.78
CA GLY A 175 -18.89 13.93 26.46
C GLY A 175 -18.51 12.99 25.31
N ALA A 176 -17.40 12.29 25.44
CA ALA A 176 -16.97 11.29 24.47
C ALA A 176 -17.95 10.12 24.38
N GLN A 177 -18.42 9.62 25.53
CA GLN A 177 -19.41 8.51 25.60
C GLN A 177 -20.74 8.89 24.95
N ILE A 178 -21.24 10.10 25.22
CA ILE A 178 -22.48 10.61 24.60
C ILE A 178 -22.32 10.67 23.08
N THR A 179 -21.19 11.19 22.61
CA THR A 179 -20.92 11.31 21.16
C THR A 179 -20.77 9.94 20.52
N ALA A 180 -20.06 8.99 21.13
CA ALA A 180 -19.94 7.63 20.63
C ALA A 180 -21.32 6.96 20.49
N LYS A 181 -22.14 6.99 21.57
CA LYS A 181 -23.51 6.44 21.56
C LYS A 181 -24.40 7.07 20.48
N LYS A 182 -24.23 8.37 20.18
CA LYS A 182 -24.96 9.03 19.10
C LYS A 182 -24.67 8.35 17.76
N TYR A 183 -23.40 8.09 17.44
CA TYR A 183 -23.01 7.47 16.19
C TYR A 183 -23.31 5.96 16.15
N GLU A 184 -23.23 5.27 17.28
CA GLU A 184 -23.62 3.85 17.42
C GLU A 184 -25.12 3.65 17.13
N LYS A 185 -26.00 4.56 17.60
CA LYS A 185 -27.42 4.54 17.27
C LYS A 185 -27.72 4.73 15.77
N LEU A 186 -26.77 5.31 15.01
CA LEU A 186 -26.83 5.42 13.55
C LEU A 186 -26.24 4.18 12.86
N GLY A 187 -25.86 3.15 13.60
CA GLY A 187 -25.29 1.91 13.08
C GLY A 187 -23.79 1.98 12.80
N TYR A 188 -23.07 2.99 13.28
CA TYR A 188 -21.63 3.14 13.02
C TYR A 188 -20.79 2.53 14.16
N ASN A 189 -19.72 1.84 13.80
CA ASN A 189 -18.74 1.37 14.78
C ASN A 189 -17.94 2.55 15.33
N THR A 190 -17.85 2.69 16.64
CA THR A 190 -17.12 3.76 17.30
C THR A 190 -16.00 3.25 18.20
N LYS A 191 -14.99 4.11 18.44
CA LYS A 191 -13.90 3.87 19.36
C LYS A 191 -13.55 5.16 20.09
N ILE A 192 -13.38 5.10 21.42
CA ILE A 192 -12.87 6.21 22.21
C ILE A 192 -11.41 5.92 22.55
N LYS A 193 -10.51 6.86 22.22
CA LYS A 193 -9.10 6.80 22.63
C LYS A 193 -8.77 8.01 23.52
N LYS A 194 -8.13 7.78 24.67
CA LYS A 194 -7.53 8.85 25.48
C LYS A 194 -6.16 9.19 24.87
N ILE A 195 -6.03 10.41 24.35
CA ILE A 195 -4.79 10.92 23.74
C ILE A 195 -4.46 12.22 24.46
N ASN A 196 -3.37 12.21 25.21
CA ASN A 196 -3.01 13.28 26.14
C ASN A 196 -4.16 13.55 27.12
N ARG A 197 -4.62 14.81 27.24
CA ARG A 197 -5.73 15.22 28.10
C ARG A 197 -7.12 15.05 27.48
N PHE A 198 -7.22 14.56 26.22
CA PHE A 198 -8.48 14.48 25.49
C PHE A 198 -8.96 13.04 25.31
N TYR A 199 -10.28 12.85 25.47
CA TYR A 199 -11.02 11.67 25.03
C TYR A 199 -11.52 11.92 23.61
N LYS A 200 -10.89 11.30 22.61
CA LYS A 200 -11.24 11.45 21.20
C LYS A 200 -12.17 10.33 20.77
N VAL A 201 -13.21 10.69 20.00
CA VAL A 201 -14.19 9.73 19.46
C VAL A 201 -13.93 9.56 17.97
N PHE A 202 -13.90 8.30 17.55
CA PHE A 202 -13.64 7.91 16.17
C PHE A 202 -14.75 7.00 15.68
N ILE A 203 -15.18 7.19 14.41
CA ILE A 203 -15.90 6.19 13.63
C ILE A 203 -14.82 5.33 12.94
N THR A 204 -14.95 3.99 13.03
CA THR A 204 -13.92 3.03 12.60
C THR A 204 -14.43 2.12 11.48
N GLY A 205 -13.52 1.31 10.90
CA GLY A 205 -13.88 0.28 9.92
C GLY A 205 -13.58 0.64 8.47
N PHE A 206 -12.69 1.61 8.22
CA PHE A 206 -12.32 1.99 6.86
C PHE A 206 -10.94 1.43 6.50
N ASN A 207 -10.88 0.66 5.41
CA ASN A 207 -9.65 0.04 4.92
C ASN A 207 -8.79 1.01 4.10
N SER A 208 -9.34 2.15 3.66
CA SER A 208 -8.62 3.16 2.88
C SER A 208 -9.07 4.58 3.21
N TYR A 209 -8.18 5.55 2.96
CA TYR A 209 -8.51 6.98 3.07
C TYR A 209 -9.71 7.36 2.18
N ASN A 210 -9.74 6.84 0.95
CA ASN A 210 -10.82 7.16 0.00
C ASN A 210 -12.17 6.59 0.45
N GLU A 211 -12.19 5.40 1.07
CA GLU A 211 -13.39 4.83 1.67
C GLU A 211 -13.90 5.71 2.80
N ALA A 212 -13.03 6.10 3.76
CA ALA A 212 -13.37 7.02 4.83
C ALA A 212 -13.85 8.38 4.31
N LYS A 213 -13.21 8.91 3.25
CA LYS A 213 -13.59 10.19 2.61
C LYS A 213 -14.96 10.10 1.97
N LYS A 214 -15.23 9.06 1.19
CA LYS A 214 -16.53 8.83 0.54
C LYS A 214 -17.64 8.68 1.59
N PHE A 215 -17.37 7.85 2.64
CA PHE A 215 -18.30 7.66 3.74
C PHE A 215 -18.61 8.98 4.47
N LYS A 216 -17.58 9.76 4.81
CA LYS A 216 -17.72 11.08 5.45
C LYS A 216 -18.59 12.03 4.64
N LEU A 217 -18.39 12.09 3.32
CA LEU A 217 -19.15 12.96 2.41
C LEU A 217 -20.60 12.50 2.27
N ASN A 218 -20.82 11.20 2.02
CA ASN A 218 -22.16 10.65 1.79
C ASN A 218 -23.07 10.73 3.02
N ASN A 219 -22.48 10.73 4.22
CA ASN A 219 -23.22 10.78 5.48
C ASN A 219 -23.15 12.15 6.17
N ASN A 220 -22.62 13.17 5.49
CA ASN A 220 -22.46 14.54 5.99
C ASN A 220 -21.82 14.60 7.40
N ILE A 221 -20.76 13.79 7.61
CA ILE A 221 -20.07 13.68 8.89
C ILE A 221 -19.03 14.80 9.01
N ASN A 222 -19.16 15.65 10.02
CA ASN A 222 -18.13 16.62 10.36
C ASN A 222 -17.03 15.93 11.18
N GLY A 223 -15.79 15.96 10.67
CA GLY A 223 -14.67 15.30 11.33
C GLY A 223 -13.40 15.24 10.46
N PHE A 224 -12.33 14.71 11.06
CA PHE A 224 -11.03 14.55 10.41
C PHE A 224 -10.72 13.08 10.17
N ILE A 225 -10.26 12.75 8.95
CA ILE A 225 -9.81 11.40 8.65
C ILE A 225 -8.39 11.25 9.21
N VAL A 226 -8.19 10.21 10.01
CA VAL A 226 -6.91 9.87 10.63
C VAL A 226 -6.58 8.41 10.36
N ALA A 227 -5.30 8.08 10.35
CA ALA A 227 -4.84 6.70 10.29
C ALA A 227 -4.99 6.02 11.66
N GLU A 228 -5.39 4.75 11.67
CA GLU A 228 -5.49 3.93 12.87
C GLU A 228 -4.13 3.45 13.41
#